data_44848ac254b7d9708ff518c5b0fe84fc
#
_entry.id   44848ac254b7d9708ff518c5b0fe84fc
#
_cell.length_a   1.000
_cell.length_b   1.000
_cell.length_c   1.000
_cell.angle_alpha   90.00
_cell.angle_beta   90.00
_cell.angle_gamma   90.00
#
_symmetry.space_group_name_H-M   'P 1'
#
loop_
_entity.id
_entity.type
_entity.pdbx_description
1 polymer ?
#
loop_
_entity_poly.entity_id
_entity_poly.type
_entity_poly.pdbx_seq_one_letter_code
_entity_poly.pdbx_strand_id
1 'polypeptide(L)'
;ARRNGPLTVAQLNSLMEAAQKRAYRNGLGSWHPLFWASKLHFYLTTVPFYNFPYTFGYLFSAAVYVRAREASQGFEGLCEAVLRDTGRMRVEDLARVHLGLDLTREDAWADAVELVTQDVDEFVALARRVATTGTAERG
;
A
#
# COMPACT_ATOMS: atom_id res chain seq x y z
N ALA A 1 13.77 -8.44 -14.54
CA ALA A 1 14.75 -7.91 -15.49
C ALA A 1 16.19 -8.26 -15.04
N ARG A 2 16.56 -7.95 -13.81
CA ARG A 2 17.92 -8.15 -13.28
C ARG A 2 18.42 -9.61 -13.31
N ARG A 3 17.54 -10.59 -13.27
CA ARG A 3 17.89 -12.01 -13.39
C ARG A 3 18.49 -12.38 -14.75
N ASN A 4 18.29 -11.55 -15.76
CA ASN A 4 18.78 -11.76 -17.12
C ASN A 4 20.10 -11.02 -17.41
N GLY A 5 20.77 -10.51 -16.36
CA GLY A 5 22.06 -9.83 -16.45
C GLY A 5 22.02 -8.36 -16.03
N PRO A 6 23.15 -7.65 -16.16
CA PRO A 6 23.25 -6.23 -15.80
C PRO A 6 22.38 -5.38 -16.73
N LEU A 7 21.81 -4.32 -16.15
CA LEU A 7 20.97 -3.37 -16.89
C LEU A 7 21.73 -2.08 -17.14
N THR A 8 21.53 -1.50 -18.30
CA THR A 8 22.01 -0.16 -18.64
C THR A 8 21.15 0.91 -17.93
N VAL A 9 21.69 2.12 -17.78
CA VAL A 9 20.94 3.26 -17.22
C VAL A 9 19.64 3.52 -18.03
N ALA A 10 19.70 3.43 -19.35
CA ALA A 10 18.53 3.60 -20.20
C ALA A 10 17.44 2.56 -19.91
N GLN A 11 17.82 1.29 -19.72
CA GLN A 11 16.88 0.24 -19.35
C GLN A 11 16.29 0.46 -17.96
N LEU A 12 17.08 0.89 -16.98
CA LEU A 12 16.59 1.24 -15.64
C LEU A 12 15.58 2.39 -15.68
N ASN A 13 15.88 3.44 -16.46
CA ASN A 13 14.98 4.57 -16.66
C ASN A 13 13.65 4.15 -17.28
N SER A 14 13.70 3.35 -18.34
CA SER A 14 12.49 2.84 -19.00
C SER A 14 11.64 1.96 -18.08
N LEU A 15 12.28 1.10 -17.29
CA LEU A 15 11.59 0.25 -16.31
C LEU A 15 10.93 1.09 -15.22
N MET A 16 11.62 2.12 -14.71
CA MET A 16 11.10 3.01 -13.68
C MET A 16 9.89 3.82 -14.20
N GLU A 17 10.00 4.37 -15.39
CA GLU A 17 8.90 5.10 -16.02
C GLU A 17 7.68 4.21 -16.29
N ALA A 18 7.90 3.02 -16.82
CA ALA A 18 6.82 2.04 -17.03
C ALA A 18 6.16 1.60 -15.71
N ALA A 19 6.92 1.47 -14.62
CA ALA A 19 6.40 1.15 -13.30
C ALA A 19 5.52 2.29 -12.75
N GLN A 20 5.97 3.54 -12.89
CA GLN A 20 5.18 4.71 -12.48
C GLN A 20 3.87 4.80 -13.29
N LYS A 21 3.93 4.69 -14.61
CA LYS A 21 2.72 4.71 -15.47
C LYS A 21 1.70 3.66 -15.03
N ARG A 22 2.16 2.47 -14.70
CA ARG A 22 1.31 1.38 -14.22
C ARG A 22 0.72 1.67 -12.84
N ALA A 23 1.54 2.11 -11.88
CA ALA A 23 1.13 2.38 -10.52
C ALA A 23 0.11 3.51 -10.43
N TYR A 24 0.35 4.60 -11.16
CA TYR A 24 -0.49 5.79 -11.15
C TYR A 24 -1.54 5.82 -12.26
N ARG A 25 -1.70 4.72 -13.02
CA ARG A 25 -2.69 4.62 -14.11
C ARG A 25 -2.64 5.79 -15.09
N ASN A 26 -1.45 6.28 -15.42
CA ASN A 26 -1.20 7.48 -16.23
C ASN A 26 -1.83 8.78 -15.67
N GLY A 27 -2.11 8.84 -14.37
CA GLY A 27 -2.71 10.01 -13.70
C GLY A 27 -1.73 11.16 -13.43
N LEU A 28 -0.43 10.98 -13.66
CA LEU A 28 0.57 12.04 -13.46
C LEU A 28 0.86 12.78 -14.76
N GLY A 29 1.09 14.10 -14.67
CA GLY A 29 1.44 14.95 -15.81
C GLY A 29 2.88 14.75 -16.32
N SER A 30 3.76 14.15 -15.51
CA SER A 30 5.15 13.84 -15.87
C SER A 30 5.67 12.65 -15.09
N TRP A 31 6.73 12.02 -15.59
CA TRP A 31 7.36 10.84 -15.03
C TRP A 31 8.82 11.11 -14.70
N HIS A 32 9.30 10.58 -13.59
CA HIS A 32 10.70 10.75 -13.18
C HIS A 32 11.52 9.50 -13.52
N PRO A 33 12.21 9.47 -14.67
CA PRO A 33 12.93 8.28 -15.12
C PRO A 33 14.07 7.88 -14.17
N LEU A 34 14.69 8.83 -13.49
CA LEU A 34 15.79 8.61 -12.55
C LEU A 34 15.34 8.38 -11.09
N PHE A 35 14.04 8.17 -10.84
CA PHE A 35 13.54 7.97 -9.48
C PHE A 35 14.23 6.82 -8.75
N TRP A 36 14.61 5.76 -9.46
CA TRP A 36 15.37 4.64 -8.91
C TRP A 36 16.73 5.07 -8.35
N ALA A 37 17.42 6.04 -8.97
CA ALA A 37 18.73 6.53 -8.54
C ALA A 37 18.64 7.36 -7.26
N SER A 38 17.49 7.99 -6.98
CA SER A 38 17.26 8.82 -5.79
C SER A 38 16.90 8.01 -4.54
N LYS A 39 16.64 6.69 -4.66
CA LYS A 39 16.17 5.84 -3.57
C LYS A 39 17.20 4.77 -3.22
N LEU A 40 17.74 4.85 -2.02
CA LEU A 40 18.72 3.88 -1.50
C LEU A 40 18.24 2.42 -1.59
N HIS A 41 16.95 2.17 -1.45
CA HIS A 41 16.34 0.85 -1.47
C HIS A 41 16.67 0.02 -2.73
N PHE A 42 17.03 0.67 -3.84
CA PHE A 42 17.37 -0.04 -5.08
C PHE A 42 18.81 -0.55 -5.13
N TYR A 43 19.72 -0.03 -4.29
CA TYR A 43 21.14 -0.36 -4.34
C TYR A 43 21.80 -0.62 -2.97
N LEU A 44 21.07 -0.61 -1.88
CA LEU A 44 21.54 -1.14 -0.61
C LEU A 44 21.72 -2.64 -0.74
N THR A 45 22.97 -3.11 -0.63
CA THR A 45 23.31 -4.54 -0.81
C THR A 45 22.93 -5.40 0.38
N THR A 46 22.90 -4.80 1.59
CA THR A 46 22.57 -5.50 2.83
C THR A 46 21.07 -5.70 3.00
N VAL A 47 20.25 -4.77 2.50
CA VAL A 47 18.78 -4.80 2.61
C VAL A 47 18.15 -4.34 1.30
N PRO A 48 18.28 -5.13 0.22
CA PRO A 48 17.79 -4.73 -1.10
C PRO A 48 16.26 -4.65 -1.13
N PHE A 49 15.73 -3.61 -1.79
CA PHE A 49 14.29 -3.41 -2.00
C PHE A 49 13.45 -3.35 -0.71
N TYR A 50 14.01 -2.82 0.35
CA TYR A 50 13.40 -2.76 1.69
C TYR A 50 12.22 -1.78 1.83
N ASN A 51 11.56 -1.40 0.79
CA ASN A 51 10.40 -0.50 0.87
C ASN A 51 9.04 -1.23 0.87
N PHE A 52 8.99 -2.53 0.59
CA PHE A 52 7.74 -3.30 0.63
C PHE A 52 7.04 -3.31 2.01
N PRO A 53 7.77 -3.28 3.18
CA PRO A 53 7.10 -3.32 4.48
C PRO A 53 6.16 -2.13 4.74
N TYR A 54 6.38 -0.99 4.08
CA TYR A 54 5.50 0.17 4.25
C TYR A 54 4.10 -0.09 3.69
N THR A 55 4.00 -0.62 2.47
CA THR A 55 2.72 -0.99 1.88
C THR A 55 2.08 -2.17 2.63
N PHE A 56 2.89 -3.17 2.99
CA PHE A 56 2.44 -4.30 3.79
C PHE A 56 1.88 -3.83 5.13
N GLY A 57 2.63 -3.04 5.89
CA GLY A 57 2.23 -2.56 7.21
C GLY A 57 0.96 -1.69 7.15
N TYR A 58 0.84 -0.85 6.13
CA TYR A 58 -0.37 -0.05 5.91
C TYR A 58 -1.60 -0.92 5.68
N LEU A 59 -1.54 -1.85 4.74
CA LEU A 59 -2.66 -2.75 4.44
C LEU A 59 -2.96 -3.70 5.60
N PHE A 60 -1.92 -4.20 6.28
CA PHE A 60 -2.11 -5.06 7.45
C PHE A 60 -2.78 -4.32 8.61
N SER A 61 -2.39 -3.07 8.88
CA SER A 61 -3.06 -2.25 9.90
C SER A 61 -4.52 -1.95 9.53
N ALA A 62 -4.80 -1.71 8.25
CA ALA A 62 -6.17 -1.56 7.75
C ALA A 62 -7.00 -2.84 7.95
N ALA A 63 -6.41 -4.02 7.68
CA ALA A 63 -7.08 -5.30 7.91
C ALA A 63 -7.36 -5.54 9.41
N VAL A 64 -6.42 -5.21 10.29
CA VAL A 64 -6.64 -5.25 11.75
C VAL A 64 -7.78 -4.30 12.15
N TYR A 65 -7.80 -3.10 11.60
CA TYR A 65 -8.86 -2.12 11.88
C TYR A 65 -10.25 -2.59 11.41
N VAL A 66 -10.33 -3.22 10.24
CA VAL A 66 -11.60 -3.80 9.76
C VAL A 66 -12.09 -4.85 10.75
N ARG A 67 -11.23 -5.78 11.17
CA ARG A 67 -11.58 -6.78 12.20
C ARG A 67 -12.00 -6.15 13.54
N ALA A 68 -11.39 -5.02 13.89
CA ALA A 68 -11.77 -4.22 15.04
C ALA A 68 -13.22 -3.73 14.97
N ARG A 69 -13.59 -3.20 13.84
CA ARG A 69 -14.95 -2.68 13.61
C ARG A 69 -16.00 -3.78 13.60
N GLU A 70 -15.65 -4.97 13.12
CA GLU A 70 -16.54 -6.13 13.10
C GLU A 70 -16.71 -6.76 14.48
N ALA A 71 -15.68 -6.72 15.31
CA ALA A 71 -15.72 -7.21 16.67
C ALA A 71 -16.47 -6.22 17.56
N SER A 72 -17.75 -6.46 17.81
CA SER A 72 -18.60 -5.62 18.67
C SER A 72 -18.09 -5.52 20.12
N GLN A 73 -17.34 -6.53 20.59
CA GLN A 73 -16.66 -6.58 21.91
C GLN A 73 -15.38 -7.43 21.79
N GLY A 74 -14.40 -7.17 22.64
CA GLY A 74 -13.19 -8.00 22.76
C GLY A 74 -12.05 -7.60 21.80
N PHE A 75 -12.19 -6.53 21.01
CA PHE A 75 -11.11 -6.05 20.15
C PHE A 75 -9.83 -5.70 20.90
N GLU A 76 -9.94 -5.12 22.10
CA GLU A 76 -8.78 -4.79 22.92
C GLU A 76 -7.92 -6.03 23.21
N GLY A 77 -8.56 -7.14 23.59
CA GLY A 77 -7.89 -8.41 23.84
C GLY A 77 -7.25 -9.00 22.58
N LEU A 78 -7.90 -8.86 21.42
CA LEU A 78 -7.36 -9.29 20.13
C LEU A 78 -6.13 -8.45 19.74
N CYS A 79 -6.21 -7.14 19.88
CA CYS A 79 -5.12 -6.23 19.59
C CYS A 79 -3.92 -6.49 20.52
N GLU A 80 -4.17 -6.69 21.82
CA GLU A 80 -3.16 -7.05 22.79
C GLU A 80 -2.48 -8.39 22.45
N ALA A 81 -3.24 -9.39 22.01
CA ALA A 81 -2.69 -10.68 21.61
C ALA A 81 -1.81 -10.58 20.35
N VAL A 82 -2.25 -9.81 19.34
CA VAL A 82 -1.44 -9.52 18.15
C VAL A 82 -0.13 -8.83 18.53
N LEU A 83 -0.18 -7.79 19.38
CA LEU A 83 1.01 -7.06 19.81
C LEU A 83 1.95 -7.93 20.63
N ARG A 84 1.42 -8.78 21.54
CA ARG A 84 2.19 -9.69 22.38
C ARG A 84 2.98 -10.69 21.56
N ASP A 85 2.41 -11.20 20.48
CA ASP A 85 3.02 -12.21 19.63
C ASP A 85 3.83 -11.62 18.47
N THR A 86 3.80 -10.30 18.28
CA THR A 86 4.65 -9.60 17.31
C THR A 86 6.13 -9.86 17.63
N GLY A 87 6.86 -10.34 16.62
CA GLY A 87 8.27 -10.71 16.73
C GLY A 87 8.53 -12.10 17.34
N ARG A 88 7.49 -12.81 17.81
CA ARG A 88 7.59 -14.18 18.35
C ARG A 88 7.23 -15.25 17.34
N MET A 89 6.42 -14.91 16.35
CA MET A 89 6.00 -15.79 15.27
C MET A 89 6.06 -15.06 13.93
N ARG A 90 5.91 -15.82 12.84
CA ARG A 90 5.83 -15.25 11.51
C ARG A 90 4.52 -14.47 11.38
N VAL A 91 4.53 -13.43 10.56
CA VAL A 91 3.34 -12.57 10.39
C VAL A 91 2.15 -13.31 9.78
N GLU A 92 2.42 -14.31 8.91
CA GLU A 92 1.36 -15.16 8.34
C GLU A 92 0.67 -16.01 9.42
N ASP A 93 1.43 -16.52 10.37
CA ASP A 93 0.89 -17.31 11.49
C ASP A 93 0.16 -16.41 12.48
N LEU A 94 0.70 -15.23 12.76
CA LEU A 94 0.08 -14.22 13.61
C LEU A 94 -1.29 -13.80 13.04
N ALA A 95 -1.36 -13.51 11.75
CA ALA A 95 -2.60 -13.16 11.09
C ALA A 95 -3.63 -14.29 11.11
N ARG A 96 -3.18 -15.52 10.89
CA ARG A 96 -4.07 -16.69 10.91
C ARG A 96 -4.63 -16.97 12.30
N VAL A 97 -3.77 -16.90 13.33
CA VAL A 97 -4.15 -17.25 14.71
C VAL A 97 -5.06 -16.19 15.31
N HIS A 98 -4.72 -14.92 15.15
CA HIS A 98 -5.42 -13.84 15.87
C HIS A 98 -6.49 -13.15 15.03
N LEU A 99 -6.32 -13.09 13.70
CA LEU A 99 -7.24 -12.36 12.82
C LEU A 99 -8.09 -13.28 11.93
N GLY A 100 -7.78 -14.58 11.88
CA GLY A 100 -8.44 -15.53 10.96
C GLY A 100 -8.10 -15.25 9.50
N LEU A 101 -7.00 -14.56 9.20
CA LEU A 101 -6.61 -14.14 7.85
C LEU A 101 -5.49 -15.03 7.29
N ASP A 102 -5.66 -15.51 6.08
CA ASP A 102 -4.60 -16.12 5.28
C ASP A 102 -3.98 -15.07 4.36
N LEU A 103 -2.86 -14.49 4.75
CA LEU A 103 -2.18 -13.42 4.02
C LEU A 103 -1.64 -13.82 2.65
N THR A 104 -1.67 -15.11 2.30
CA THR A 104 -1.29 -15.60 0.97
C THR A 104 -2.42 -15.49 -0.04
N ARG A 105 -3.64 -15.20 0.39
CA ARG A 105 -4.84 -15.08 -0.43
C ARG A 105 -5.20 -13.63 -0.68
N GLU A 106 -5.78 -13.34 -1.84
CA GLU A 106 -6.22 -11.98 -2.20
C GLU A 106 -7.39 -11.50 -1.31
N ASP A 107 -8.30 -12.40 -0.94
CA ASP A 107 -9.46 -12.08 -0.14
C ASP A 107 -9.10 -11.57 1.27
N ALA A 108 -7.97 -11.98 1.83
CA ALA A 108 -7.47 -11.44 3.10
C ALA A 108 -7.18 -9.93 3.06
N TRP A 109 -6.95 -9.38 1.88
CA TRP A 109 -6.63 -7.97 1.66
C TRP A 109 -7.80 -7.16 1.12
N ALA A 110 -8.85 -7.81 0.64
CA ALA A 110 -9.98 -7.16 -0.03
C ALA A 110 -10.62 -6.09 0.85
N ASP A 111 -10.95 -6.44 2.11
CA ASP A 111 -11.59 -5.53 3.06
C ASP A 111 -10.70 -4.33 3.41
N ALA A 112 -9.39 -4.54 3.52
CA ALA A 112 -8.43 -3.47 3.75
C ALA A 112 -8.31 -2.51 2.56
N VAL A 113 -8.34 -3.05 1.34
CA VAL A 113 -8.34 -2.25 0.10
C VAL A 113 -9.65 -1.48 -0.03
N GLU A 114 -10.78 -2.11 0.26
CA GLU A 114 -12.10 -1.47 0.23
C GLU A 114 -12.16 -0.30 1.21
N LEU A 115 -11.68 -0.47 2.44
CA LEU A 115 -11.61 0.61 3.43
C LEU A 115 -10.85 1.83 2.89
N VAL A 116 -9.70 1.61 2.26
CA VAL A 116 -8.89 2.69 1.68
C VAL A 116 -9.57 3.31 0.47
N THR A 117 -10.30 2.52 -0.31
CA THR A 117 -11.03 2.98 -1.50
C THR A 117 -12.16 3.93 -1.10
N GLN A 118 -12.82 3.71 0.04
CA GLN A 118 -13.86 4.61 0.56
C GLN A 118 -13.34 6.04 0.79
N ASP A 119 -12.14 6.20 1.33
CA ASP A 119 -11.52 7.52 1.52
C ASP A 119 -11.25 8.21 0.17
N VAL A 120 -10.83 7.45 -0.85
CA VAL A 120 -10.61 7.96 -2.20
C VAL A 120 -11.93 8.42 -2.84
N ASP A 121 -12.99 7.65 -2.69
CA ASP A 121 -14.31 7.98 -3.23
C ASP A 121 -14.89 9.24 -2.55
N GLU A 122 -14.74 9.36 -1.25
CA GLU A 122 -15.11 10.57 -0.51
C GLU A 122 -14.32 11.79 -1.01
N PHE A 123 -13.00 11.66 -1.15
CA PHE A 123 -12.16 12.73 -1.69
C PHE A 123 -12.62 13.17 -3.09
N VAL A 124 -12.90 12.22 -3.98
CA VAL A 124 -13.36 12.51 -5.35
C VAL A 124 -14.72 13.23 -5.32
N ALA A 125 -15.64 12.80 -4.44
CA ALA A 125 -16.94 13.43 -4.29
C ALA A 125 -16.80 14.88 -3.78
N LEU A 126 -15.93 15.12 -2.80
CA LEU A 126 -15.63 16.46 -2.26
C LEU A 126 -14.99 17.36 -3.33
N ALA A 127 -13.99 16.87 -4.05
CA ALA A 127 -13.31 17.63 -5.09
C ALA A 127 -14.27 18.06 -6.22
N ARG A 128 -15.19 17.19 -6.62
CA ARG A 128 -16.22 17.51 -7.63
C ARG A 128 -17.16 18.62 -7.14
N ARG A 129 -17.57 18.59 -5.86
CA ARG A 129 -18.43 19.64 -5.27
C ARG A 129 -17.73 21.00 -5.29
N VAL A 130 -16.47 21.06 -4.88
CA VAL A 130 -15.69 22.30 -4.88
C VAL A 130 -15.52 22.85 -6.30
N ALA A 131 -15.24 21.99 -7.28
CA ALA A 131 -15.09 22.40 -8.67
C ALA A 131 -16.36 23.01 -9.25
N THR A 132 -17.56 22.49 -8.90
CA THR A 132 -18.84 23.01 -9.34
C THR A 132 -19.20 24.34 -8.68
N THR A 133 -18.88 24.53 -7.39
CA THR A 133 -19.15 25.79 -6.67
C THR A 133 -18.25 26.93 -7.14
N GLY A 134 -16.96 26.64 -7.38
CA GLY A 134 -16.00 27.66 -7.85
C GLY A 134 -16.25 28.15 -9.30
N THR A 135 -17.04 27.43 -10.08
CA THR A 135 -17.45 27.86 -11.43
C THR A 135 -18.66 28.79 -11.37
N ALA A 136 -19.53 28.61 -10.38
CA ALA A 136 -20.74 29.42 -10.21
C ALA A 136 -20.45 30.84 -9.67
N GLU A 137 -19.33 31.06 -8.98
CA GLU A 137 -18.93 32.37 -8.43
C GLU A 137 -18.14 33.24 -9.44
N ARG A 138 -17.80 32.73 -10.62
CA ARG A 138 -17.04 33.45 -11.65
C ARG A 138 -17.84 33.78 -12.91
N GLY A 139 -19.12 33.52 -12.93
CA GLY A 139 -20.07 33.91 -13.99
C GLY A 139 -21.01 34.98 -13.51
#